data_3907a9eca22698495dce31ce6029a3ee
#
_entry.id   3907a9eca22698495dce31ce6029a3ee
#
_cell.length_a   1.000
_cell.length_b   1.000
_cell.length_c   1.000
_cell.angle_alpha   90.00
_cell.angle_beta   90.00
_cell.angle_gamma   90.00
#
_symmetry.space_group_name_H-M   'P 1'
#
loop_
_entity.id
_entity.type
_entity.pdbx_description
1 polymer ?
#
loop_
_entity_poly.entity_id
_entity_poly.type
_entity_poly.pdbx_seq_one_letter_code
_entity_poly.pdbx_strand_id
1 'polypeptide(L)'
;PEPNITVRLRTFKGVAIETAAVKTLMSTAGDDDPKVALAIIYGLSYKEDSASGVKITSKALPFSLSTDSAVQKSYAKGHLDSSVTNGIVFTLRGQDVLTLGEIRLENMNLPPRDIMEKIYFIAPTDINDDEAFGIFQNLFAGPKPLIGLLSLKDLKTSSILLDISLDKLNITNPSTSPYALEVSLEHLKMPVALVPELQLLSVMGVPEIDASASYAISLPNKDNQFNSTASLSVAKLGTADFAVKGEVPYKAFFEIINNNSVTDSDIENFVEKNIKFSHIEAGYADEGLLPRLGILGQKFMGLTPEQCVDMAKKYVKESLGAAEGTENTAKLMEYIDKPGAIRLIFNTEKPIPVEAFDTLSDTDPSIKLDVNTGPKTALELMADLEKK
;
A
#
# COMPACT_ATOMS: atom_id res chain seq x y z
N PRO A 1 0.21 -34.61 -12.48
CA PRO A 1 -1.16 -34.68 -12.97
C PRO A 1 -1.51 -33.33 -13.58
N GLU A 2 -1.78 -33.34 -14.90
CA GLU A 2 -2.11 -32.15 -15.65
C GLU A 2 -3.45 -31.57 -15.18
N PRO A 3 -3.57 -30.23 -15.05
CA PRO A 3 -4.84 -29.58 -14.75
C PRO A 3 -5.79 -29.73 -15.95
N ASN A 4 -7.06 -29.92 -15.68
CA ASN A 4 -8.08 -29.91 -16.72
C ASN A 4 -8.61 -28.47 -16.88
N ILE A 5 -8.40 -27.88 -18.05
CA ILE A 5 -8.85 -26.52 -18.38
C ILE A 5 -10.04 -26.60 -19.33
N THR A 6 -11.14 -26.00 -18.94
CA THR A 6 -12.33 -25.85 -19.78
C THR A 6 -12.58 -24.37 -20.04
N VAL A 7 -12.79 -24.01 -21.32
CA VAL A 7 -13.15 -22.65 -21.75
C VAL A 7 -14.43 -22.76 -22.56
N ARG A 8 -15.47 -22.04 -22.15
CA ARG A 8 -16.78 -22.08 -22.85
C ARG A 8 -16.72 -21.37 -24.20
N LEU A 9 -16.10 -20.19 -24.23
CA LEU A 9 -15.92 -19.40 -25.46
C LEU A 9 -14.62 -18.61 -25.35
N ARG A 10 -13.84 -18.63 -26.41
CA ARG A 10 -12.67 -17.75 -26.55
C ARG A 10 -12.67 -17.12 -27.93
N THR A 11 -12.40 -15.83 -27.98
CA THR A 11 -12.41 -15.05 -29.24
C THR A 11 -11.16 -14.18 -29.29
N PHE A 12 -10.48 -14.24 -30.44
CA PHE A 12 -9.36 -13.33 -30.75
C PHE A 12 -9.73 -12.45 -31.92
N LYS A 13 -9.43 -11.15 -31.82
CA LYS A 13 -9.66 -10.18 -32.89
C LYS A 13 -8.37 -9.44 -33.24
N GLY A 14 -8.11 -9.28 -34.53
CA GLY A 14 -7.03 -8.48 -35.08
C GLY A 14 -5.65 -9.03 -34.69
N VAL A 15 -5.47 -10.34 -34.73
CA VAL A 15 -4.19 -11.00 -34.39
C VAL A 15 -3.20 -10.84 -35.54
N ALA A 16 -1.97 -10.46 -35.21
CA ALA A 16 -0.84 -10.43 -36.14
C ALA A 16 0.44 -10.88 -35.38
N ILE A 17 1.38 -11.47 -36.11
CA ILE A 17 2.69 -11.88 -35.62
C ILE A 17 3.76 -11.26 -36.50
N GLU A 18 4.78 -10.63 -35.92
CA GLU A 18 5.87 -10.03 -36.68
C GLU A 18 6.67 -11.11 -37.45
N THR A 19 7.09 -10.78 -38.67
CA THR A 19 7.87 -11.71 -39.51
C THR A 19 9.17 -12.19 -38.83
N ALA A 20 9.80 -11.35 -38.05
CA ALA A 20 11.00 -11.73 -37.29
C ALA A 20 10.70 -12.81 -36.24
N ALA A 21 9.58 -12.72 -35.55
CA ALA A 21 9.13 -13.73 -34.59
C ALA A 21 8.83 -15.06 -35.29
N VAL A 22 8.15 -15.01 -36.43
CA VAL A 22 7.89 -16.21 -37.25
C VAL A 22 9.20 -16.88 -37.69
N LYS A 23 10.21 -16.11 -38.12
CA LYS A 23 11.52 -16.67 -38.48
C LYS A 23 12.21 -17.35 -37.31
N THR A 24 12.15 -16.75 -36.10
CA THR A 24 12.69 -17.38 -34.90
C THR A 24 11.98 -18.70 -34.58
N LEU A 25 10.66 -18.71 -34.63
CA LEU A 25 9.84 -19.94 -34.45
C LEU A 25 10.24 -21.05 -35.40
N MET A 26 10.50 -20.70 -36.69
CA MET A 26 10.84 -21.68 -37.74
C MET A 26 12.31 -22.13 -37.67
N SER A 27 13.21 -21.37 -37.07
CA SER A 27 14.65 -21.66 -37.01
C SER A 27 15.08 -22.39 -35.75
N THR A 28 14.21 -22.43 -34.73
CA THR A 28 14.54 -23.01 -33.42
C THR A 28 13.96 -24.41 -33.31
N ALA A 29 14.81 -25.39 -33.16
CA ALA A 29 14.43 -26.81 -33.10
C ALA A 29 14.18 -27.25 -31.66
N GLY A 30 13.08 -26.82 -31.06
CA GLY A 30 12.65 -27.28 -29.73
C GLY A 30 11.59 -26.34 -29.13
N ASP A 31 10.52 -26.92 -28.59
CA ASP A 31 9.37 -26.16 -28.04
C ASP A 31 9.71 -25.42 -26.73
N ASP A 32 10.82 -25.78 -26.05
CA ASP A 32 11.20 -25.26 -24.73
C ASP A 32 12.29 -24.15 -24.76
N ASP A 33 12.67 -23.65 -25.96
CA ASP A 33 13.65 -22.57 -26.05
C ASP A 33 13.03 -21.24 -25.59
N PRO A 34 13.54 -20.61 -24.53
CA PRO A 34 13.07 -19.30 -24.05
C PRO A 34 13.08 -18.21 -25.13
N LYS A 35 13.96 -18.29 -26.13
CA LYS A 35 14.00 -17.36 -27.27
C LYS A 35 12.73 -17.42 -28.09
N VAL A 36 12.11 -18.62 -28.21
CA VAL A 36 10.84 -18.80 -28.89
C VAL A 36 9.73 -18.09 -28.11
N ALA A 37 9.68 -18.30 -26.78
CA ALA A 37 8.69 -17.65 -25.93
C ALA A 37 8.80 -16.12 -26.00
N LEU A 38 10.01 -15.57 -25.90
CA LEU A 38 10.25 -14.12 -26.03
C LEU A 38 9.91 -13.59 -27.42
N ALA A 39 10.22 -14.33 -28.48
CA ALA A 39 9.85 -13.94 -29.85
C ALA A 39 8.34 -13.86 -30.03
N ILE A 40 7.58 -14.80 -29.45
CA ILE A 40 6.11 -14.76 -29.46
C ILE A 40 5.61 -13.57 -28.65
N ILE A 41 6.07 -13.40 -27.43
CA ILE A 41 5.61 -12.34 -26.52
C ILE A 41 5.82 -10.95 -27.15
N TYR A 42 6.99 -10.67 -27.71
CA TYR A 42 7.28 -9.35 -28.30
C TYR A 42 6.84 -9.21 -29.77
N GLY A 43 6.60 -10.30 -30.48
CA GLY A 43 6.18 -10.30 -31.87
C GLY A 43 4.66 -10.43 -32.07
N LEU A 44 3.92 -10.85 -31.03
CA LEU A 44 2.47 -10.98 -31.07
C LEU A 44 1.81 -9.61 -30.89
N SER A 45 0.74 -9.38 -31.62
CA SER A 45 -0.19 -8.28 -31.39
C SER A 45 -1.63 -8.74 -31.60
N TYR A 46 -2.56 -8.16 -30.84
CA TYR A 46 -4.00 -8.36 -31.03
C TYR A 46 -4.78 -7.13 -30.52
N LYS A 47 -5.99 -6.93 -31.09
CA LYS A 47 -6.88 -5.87 -30.62
C LYS A 47 -7.69 -6.29 -29.43
N GLU A 48 -8.12 -7.55 -29.38
CA GLU A 48 -8.91 -8.09 -28.27
C GLU A 48 -8.71 -9.60 -28.18
N ASP A 49 -8.51 -10.09 -26.96
CA ASP A 49 -8.66 -11.50 -26.57
C ASP A 49 -9.71 -11.57 -25.48
N SER A 50 -10.74 -12.36 -25.67
CA SER A 50 -11.81 -12.52 -24.69
C SER A 50 -12.13 -13.99 -24.48
N ALA A 51 -12.34 -14.35 -23.22
CA ALA A 51 -12.77 -15.69 -22.82
C ALA A 51 -13.94 -15.60 -21.85
N SER A 52 -14.81 -16.58 -21.87
CA SER A 52 -15.91 -16.70 -20.91
C SER A 52 -16.07 -18.12 -20.42
N GLY A 53 -16.54 -18.25 -19.18
CA GLY A 53 -16.76 -19.53 -18.52
C GLY A 53 -15.49 -20.38 -18.44
N VAL A 54 -14.36 -19.76 -18.05
CA VAL A 54 -13.10 -20.49 -17.86
C VAL A 54 -13.16 -21.24 -16.53
N LYS A 55 -12.85 -22.52 -16.57
CA LYS A 55 -12.78 -23.38 -15.37
C LYS A 55 -11.53 -24.24 -15.41
N ILE A 56 -10.78 -24.19 -14.33
CA ILE A 56 -9.58 -25.01 -14.10
C ILE A 56 -9.89 -25.94 -12.95
N THR A 57 -9.68 -27.23 -13.14
CA THR A 57 -9.86 -28.25 -12.13
C THR A 57 -8.63 -29.16 -12.06
N SER A 58 -8.34 -29.71 -10.89
CA SER A 58 -7.30 -30.73 -10.73
C SER A 58 -7.93 -32.05 -10.33
N LYS A 59 -7.46 -33.14 -10.95
CA LYS A 59 -7.86 -34.50 -10.55
C LYS A 59 -7.13 -34.95 -9.26
N ALA A 60 -5.96 -34.39 -9.01
CA ALA A 60 -5.12 -34.77 -7.87
C ALA A 60 -5.47 -34.01 -6.59
N LEU A 61 -5.97 -32.79 -6.71
CA LEU A 61 -6.32 -31.93 -5.60
C LEU A 61 -7.79 -31.50 -5.74
N PRO A 62 -8.58 -31.52 -4.66
CA PRO A 62 -10.01 -31.19 -4.72
C PRO A 62 -10.24 -29.67 -4.79
N PHE A 63 -9.66 -29.02 -5.80
CA PHE A 63 -9.87 -27.59 -6.03
C PHE A 63 -10.40 -27.29 -7.43
N SER A 64 -11.09 -26.19 -7.58
CA SER A 64 -11.37 -25.56 -8.86
C SER A 64 -11.22 -24.05 -8.78
N LEU A 65 -10.78 -23.47 -9.89
CA LEU A 65 -10.78 -22.03 -10.14
C LEU A 65 -11.70 -21.76 -11.32
N SER A 66 -12.65 -20.86 -11.19
CA SER A 66 -13.52 -20.45 -12.29
C SER A 66 -13.55 -18.95 -12.44
N THR A 67 -13.80 -18.47 -13.68
CA THR A 67 -14.04 -17.06 -13.97
C THR A 67 -15.22 -16.93 -14.91
N ASP A 68 -16.02 -15.87 -14.74
CA ASP A 68 -17.14 -15.59 -15.63
C ASP A 68 -16.64 -15.08 -16.98
N SER A 69 -15.74 -14.12 -16.97
CA SER A 69 -15.17 -13.53 -18.17
C SER A 69 -13.76 -13.00 -17.94
N ALA A 70 -12.98 -13.03 -19.00
CA ALA A 70 -11.67 -12.37 -19.07
C ALA A 70 -11.58 -11.65 -20.43
N VAL A 71 -11.19 -10.38 -20.41
CA VAL A 71 -11.03 -9.57 -21.64
C VAL A 71 -9.71 -8.82 -21.56
N GLN A 72 -8.89 -8.98 -22.59
CA GLN A 72 -7.65 -8.24 -22.80
C GLN A 72 -7.77 -7.40 -24.05
N LYS A 73 -7.29 -6.17 -24.02
CA LYS A 73 -7.39 -5.25 -25.17
C LYS A 73 -6.04 -4.67 -25.53
N SER A 74 -5.80 -4.57 -26.83
CA SER A 74 -4.66 -3.85 -27.42
C SER A 74 -3.32 -4.34 -26.90
N TYR A 75 -2.99 -5.58 -27.19
CA TYR A 75 -1.63 -6.09 -26.90
C TYR A 75 -0.73 -5.90 -28.12
N ALA A 76 0.45 -5.32 -27.91
CA ALA A 76 1.48 -5.23 -28.94
C ALA A 76 2.87 -4.99 -28.31
N LYS A 77 3.89 -5.74 -28.77
CA LYS A 77 5.32 -5.51 -28.38
C LYS A 77 5.56 -5.49 -26.88
N GLY A 78 4.89 -6.38 -26.15
CA GLY A 78 5.01 -6.42 -24.69
C GLY A 78 4.20 -5.36 -23.95
N HIS A 79 3.39 -4.57 -24.63
CA HIS A 79 2.46 -3.62 -24.01
C HIS A 79 1.02 -4.13 -24.10
N LEU A 80 0.27 -4.07 -22.99
CA LEU A 80 -1.14 -4.39 -22.88
C LEU A 80 -1.88 -3.19 -22.32
N ASP A 81 -2.84 -2.63 -23.10
CA ASP A 81 -3.62 -1.47 -22.65
C ASP A 81 -4.49 -1.82 -21.44
N SER A 82 -5.21 -2.94 -21.51
CA SER A 82 -6.05 -3.36 -20.39
C SER A 82 -6.32 -4.87 -20.36
N SER A 83 -6.46 -5.39 -19.15
CA SER A 83 -6.96 -6.73 -18.84
C SER A 83 -8.00 -6.64 -17.74
N VAL A 84 -9.17 -7.22 -17.95
CA VAL A 84 -10.24 -7.29 -16.95
C VAL A 84 -10.70 -8.73 -16.84
N THR A 85 -10.68 -9.28 -15.63
CA THR A 85 -11.22 -10.60 -15.32
C THR A 85 -12.29 -10.45 -14.24
N ASN A 86 -13.47 -11.02 -14.49
CA ASN A 86 -14.63 -10.90 -13.62
C ASN A 86 -15.07 -12.27 -13.07
N GLY A 87 -15.68 -12.25 -11.90
CA GLY A 87 -16.34 -13.40 -11.30
C GLY A 87 -15.38 -14.54 -11.03
N ILE A 88 -14.27 -14.25 -10.35
CA ILE A 88 -13.27 -15.26 -9.99
C ILE A 88 -13.74 -15.97 -8.72
N VAL A 89 -13.83 -17.30 -8.79
CA VAL A 89 -14.21 -18.15 -7.65
C VAL A 89 -13.19 -19.27 -7.50
N PHE A 90 -12.58 -19.34 -6.33
CA PHE A 90 -11.75 -20.47 -5.92
C PHE A 90 -12.54 -21.37 -4.97
N THR A 91 -12.73 -22.61 -5.37
CA THR A 91 -13.48 -23.64 -4.63
C THR A 91 -12.51 -24.70 -4.13
N LEU A 92 -12.59 -25.06 -2.86
CA LEU A 92 -11.85 -26.13 -2.25
C LEU A 92 -12.82 -27.15 -1.65
N ARG A 93 -12.71 -28.44 -2.03
CA ARG A 93 -13.61 -29.51 -1.58
C ARG A 93 -15.08 -29.22 -1.78
N GLY A 94 -15.42 -28.51 -2.86
CA GLY A 94 -16.80 -28.16 -3.20
C GLY A 94 -17.37 -26.94 -2.46
N GLN A 95 -16.56 -26.23 -1.67
CA GLN A 95 -16.94 -25.00 -0.99
C GLN A 95 -16.15 -23.82 -1.59
N ASP A 96 -16.84 -22.73 -1.86
CA ASP A 96 -16.21 -21.51 -2.30
C ASP A 96 -15.46 -20.88 -1.11
N VAL A 97 -14.14 -20.83 -1.20
CA VAL A 97 -13.27 -20.34 -0.12
C VAL A 97 -12.75 -18.93 -0.39
N LEU A 98 -12.77 -18.52 -1.68
CA LEU A 98 -12.40 -17.17 -2.08
C LEU A 98 -13.21 -16.77 -3.31
N THR A 99 -13.80 -15.58 -3.27
CA THR A 99 -14.43 -14.93 -4.41
C THR A 99 -13.81 -13.56 -4.64
N LEU A 100 -13.70 -13.16 -5.90
CA LEU A 100 -13.19 -11.85 -6.28
C LEU A 100 -14.02 -11.36 -7.48
N GLY A 101 -14.68 -10.21 -7.31
CA GLY A 101 -15.57 -9.65 -8.32
C GLY A 101 -14.84 -9.24 -9.58
N GLU A 102 -13.76 -8.48 -9.46
CA GLU A 102 -12.97 -8.00 -10.60
C GLU A 102 -11.47 -7.95 -10.29
N ILE A 103 -10.64 -8.39 -11.24
CA ILE A 103 -9.22 -7.98 -11.37
C ILE A 103 -9.10 -7.15 -12.62
N ARG A 104 -8.50 -5.95 -12.48
CA ARG A 104 -8.21 -5.06 -13.60
C ARG A 104 -6.75 -4.67 -13.60
N LEU A 105 -6.13 -4.80 -14.77
CA LEU A 105 -4.78 -4.32 -15.06
C LEU A 105 -4.88 -3.32 -16.22
N GLU A 106 -4.19 -2.18 -16.12
CA GLU A 106 -4.13 -1.20 -17.22
C GLU A 106 -2.69 -0.72 -17.43
N ASN A 107 -2.37 -0.43 -18.69
CA ASN A 107 -1.05 0.05 -19.11
C ASN A 107 0.07 -0.86 -18.60
N MET A 108 -0.08 -2.18 -18.79
CA MET A 108 0.95 -3.14 -18.43
C MET A 108 2.04 -3.15 -19.50
N ASN A 109 3.28 -2.93 -19.07
CA ASN A 109 4.44 -2.98 -19.95
C ASN A 109 5.36 -4.11 -19.49
N LEU A 110 5.71 -5.00 -20.38
CA LEU A 110 6.81 -5.91 -20.10
C LEU A 110 8.13 -5.14 -20.14
N PRO A 111 9.15 -5.56 -19.40
CA PRO A 111 10.48 -4.99 -19.49
C PRO A 111 10.99 -5.00 -20.95
N PRO A 112 11.93 -4.15 -21.32
CA PRO A 112 12.60 -4.25 -22.62
C PRO A 112 13.10 -5.68 -22.89
N ARG A 113 13.06 -6.10 -24.15
CA ARG A 113 13.36 -7.48 -24.53
C ARG A 113 14.76 -7.93 -24.08
N ASP A 114 15.76 -7.05 -24.18
CA ASP A 114 17.14 -7.32 -23.72
C ASP A 114 17.23 -7.56 -22.22
N ILE A 115 16.42 -6.86 -21.41
CA ILE A 115 16.31 -7.10 -19.97
C ILE A 115 15.63 -8.45 -19.71
N MET A 116 14.56 -8.78 -20.44
CA MET A 116 13.91 -10.08 -20.30
C MET A 116 14.82 -11.22 -20.73
N GLU A 117 15.62 -11.04 -21.77
CA GLU A 117 16.63 -12.03 -22.17
C GLU A 117 17.63 -12.28 -21.04
N LYS A 118 18.11 -11.25 -20.37
CA LYS A 118 18.99 -11.39 -19.19
C LYS A 118 18.32 -12.16 -18.06
N ILE A 119 17.08 -11.81 -17.70
CA ILE A 119 16.33 -12.49 -16.62
C ILE A 119 16.13 -13.98 -16.94
N TYR A 120 15.86 -14.34 -18.19
CA TYR A 120 15.59 -15.73 -18.57
C TYR A 120 16.85 -16.58 -18.81
N PHE A 121 17.96 -15.96 -19.25
CA PHE A 121 19.17 -16.71 -19.69
C PHE A 121 20.30 -16.67 -18.68
N ILE A 122 20.28 -15.77 -17.70
CA ILE A 122 21.27 -15.76 -16.62
C ILE A 122 20.73 -16.61 -15.48
N ALA A 123 21.48 -17.64 -15.08
CA ALA A 123 21.12 -18.41 -13.90
C ALA A 123 21.06 -17.47 -12.67
N PRO A 124 20.11 -17.63 -11.74
CA PRO A 124 20.00 -16.79 -10.55
C PRO A 124 21.29 -16.70 -9.72
N THR A 125 22.15 -17.74 -9.83
CA THR A 125 23.46 -17.80 -9.17
C THR A 125 24.54 -16.97 -9.86
N ASP A 126 24.32 -16.53 -11.08
CA ASP A 126 25.31 -15.83 -11.91
C ASP A 126 25.01 -14.33 -12.03
N ILE A 127 23.89 -13.88 -11.47
CA ILE A 127 23.53 -12.45 -11.37
C ILE A 127 24.26 -11.88 -10.15
N ASN A 128 25.20 -10.99 -10.37
CA ASN A 128 25.79 -10.22 -9.27
C ASN A 128 24.81 -9.13 -8.79
N ASP A 129 25.07 -8.58 -7.59
CA ASP A 129 24.19 -7.59 -6.96
C ASP A 129 23.99 -6.33 -7.80
N ASP A 130 25.02 -5.87 -8.53
CA ASP A 130 24.96 -4.70 -9.41
C ASP A 130 24.06 -4.95 -10.63
N GLU A 131 24.12 -6.16 -11.20
CA GLU A 131 23.27 -6.55 -12.33
C GLU A 131 21.81 -6.75 -11.88
N ALA A 132 21.59 -7.36 -10.72
CA ALA A 132 20.28 -7.52 -10.13
C ALA A 132 19.64 -6.14 -9.87
N PHE A 133 20.43 -5.21 -9.34
CA PHE A 133 19.99 -3.84 -9.11
C PHE A 133 19.71 -3.08 -10.41
N GLY A 134 20.57 -3.21 -11.42
CA GLY A 134 20.35 -2.61 -12.74
C GLY A 134 19.08 -3.14 -13.41
N ILE A 135 18.77 -4.43 -13.25
CA ILE A 135 17.52 -5.04 -13.68
C ILE A 135 16.34 -4.42 -12.92
N PHE A 136 16.44 -4.34 -11.59
CA PHE A 136 15.42 -3.75 -10.73
C PHE A 136 15.15 -2.29 -11.08
N GLN A 137 16.18 -1.47 -11.24
CA GLN A 137 16.03 -0.07 -11.68
C GLN A 137 15.29 0.04 -13.02
N ASN A 138 15.65 -0.78 -14.01
CA ASN A 138 14.97 -0.77 -15.30
C ASN A 138 13.49 -1.22 -15.21
N LEU A 139 13.18 -2.11 -14.28
CA LEU A 139 11.80 -2.58 -14.05
C LEU A 139 10.93 -1.50 -13.40
N PHE A 140 11.46 -0.77 -12.42
CA PHE A 140 10.66 0.15 -11.60
C PHE A 140 10.90 1.64 -11.91
N ALA A 141 12.07 2.01 -12.42
CA ALA A 141 12.43 3.37 -12.81
C ALA A 141 12.61 3.54 -14.32
N GLY A 142 12.18 2.59 -15.13
CA GLY A 142 12.20 2.65 -16.58
C GLY A 142 11.28 3.75 -17.14
N PRO A 143 11.36 4.05 -18.44
CA PRO A 143 10.59 5.13 -19.07
C PRO A 143 9.07 4.91 -19.05
N LYS A 144 8.63 3.70 -18.75
CA LYS A 144 7.22 3.32 -18.61
C LYS A 144 7.05 2.45 -17.38
N PRO A 145 5.99 2.63 -16.59
CA PRO A 145 5.69 1.74 -15.47
C PRO A 145 5.40 0.32 -15.96
N LEU A 146 5.81 -0.70 -15.19
CA LEU A 146 5.44 -2.08 -15.50
C LEU A 146 3.93 -2.27 -15.49
N ILE A 147 3.25 -1.64 -14.55
CA ILE A 147 1.80 -1.67 -14.40
C ILE A 147 1.35 -0.25 -14.09
N GLY A 148 0.50 0.33 -14.96
CA GLY A 148 -0.08 1.64 -14.70
C GLY A 148 -1.18 1.59 -13.64
N LEU A 149 -2.02 0.54 -13.66
CA LEU A 149 -3.06 0.28 -12.66
C LEU A 149 -3.19 -1.23 -12.41
N LEU A 150 -3.19 -1.60 -11.14
CA LEU A 150 -3.75 -2.87 -10.65
C LEU A 150 -4.93 -2.55 -9.74
N SER A 151 -6.11 -3.08 -10.05
CA SER A 151 -7.31 -2.94 -9.22
C SER A 151 -7.91 -4.31 -8.93
N LEU A 152 -8.24 -4.54 -7.65
CA LEU A 152 -9.01 -5.68 -7.16
C LEU A 152 -10.31 -5.16 -6.55
N LYS A 153 -11.46 -5.84 -6.81
CA LYS A 153 -12.75 -5.46 -6.24
C LYS A 153 -13.50 -6.67 -5.71
N ASP A 154 -14.24 -6.45 -4.65
CA ASP A 154 -15.16 -7.42 -4.05
C ASP A 154 -14.47 -8.74 -3.68
N LEU A 155 -13.30 -8.66 -3.03
CA LEU A 155 -12.62 -9.83 -2.47
C LEU A 155 -13.39 -10.28 -1.22
N LYS A 156 -13.72 -11.55 -1.16
CA LYS A 156 -14.30 -12.20 0.03
C LYS A 156 -13.67 -13.56 0.22
N THR A 157 -13.32 -13.87 1.44
CA THR A 157 -12.98 -15.23 1.85
C THR A 157 -14.13 -15.78 2.68
N SER A 158 -14.50 -17.03 2.43
CA SER A 158 -15.53 -17.73 3.19
C SER A 158 -14.97 -19.05 3.68
N SER A 159 -14.20 -19.01 4.76
CA SER A 159 -13.79 -20.23 5.45
C SER A 159 -14.10 -20.11 6.94
N ILE A 160 -14.25 -21.23 7.61
CA ILE A 160 -14.48 -21.27 9.07
C ILE A 160 -13.37 -20.53 9.85
N LEU A 161 -12.21 -20.36 9.23
CA LEU A 161 -11.02 -19.75 9.83
C LEU A 161 -10.74 -18.32 9.36
N LEU A 162 -11.30 -17.89 8.22
CA LEU A 162 -11.01 -16.60 7.62
C LEU A 162 -12.29 -16.01 7.04
N ASP A 163 -12.82 -14.98 7.70
CA ASP A 163 -13.92 -14.17 7.20
C ASP A 163 -13.37 -12.76 6.96
N ILE A 164 -12.75 -12.59 5.79
CA ILE A 164 -12.13 -11.33 5.37
C ILE A 164 -12.84 -10.85 4.11
N SER A 165 -13.19 -9.58 4.08
CA SER A 165 -13.65 -8.93 2.84
C SER A 165 -12.90 -7.64 2.59
N LEU A 166 -12.79 -7.29 1.32
CA LEU A 166 -12.15 -6.07 0.85
C LEU A 166 -12.97 -5.55 -0.33
N ASP A 167 -13.50 -4.34 -0.21
CA ASP A 167 -14.31 -3.77 -1.28
C ASP A 167 -13.44 -3.40 -2.47
N LYS A 168 -12.26 -2.78 -2.23
CA LYS A 168 -11.37 -2.39 -3.31
C LYS A 168 -9.93 -2.21 -2.87
N LEU A 169 -9.00 -2.64 -3.72
CA LEU A 169 -7.57 -2.31 -3.68
C LEU A 169 -7.16 -1.75 -5.03
N ASN A 170 -6.54 -0.57 -5.03
CA ASN A 170 -5.89 -0.01 -6.21
C ASN A 170 -4.42 0.22 -5.93
N ILE A 171 -3.59 -0.10 -6.91
CA ILE A 171 -2.19 0.30 -6.97
C ILE A 171 -2.02 0.98 -8.32
N THR A 172 -1.70 2.27 -8.30
CA THR A 172 -1.57 3.10 -9.49
C THR A 172 -0.16 3.65 -9.57
N ASN A 173 0.46 3.51 -10.72
CA ASN A 173 1.71 4.18 -11.04
C ASN A 173 1.46 5.11 -12.24
N PRO A 174 1.00 6.36 -11.98
CA PRO A 174 0.59 7.27 -13.06
C PRO A 174 1.75 7.82 -13.85
N SER A 175 2.97 7.79 -13.31
CA SER A 175 4.14 8.36 -13.94
C SER A 175 5.43 7.71 -13.45
N THR A 176 6.43 7.65 -14.33
CA THR A 176 7.81 7.27 -13.97
C THR A 176 8.77 8.45 -13.96
N SER A 177 8.30 9.61 -14.43
CA SER A 177 9.11 10.84 -14.48
C SER A 177 8.23 12.08 -14.36
N PRO A 178 8.01 12.59 -13.13
CA PRO A 178 8.48 12.06 -11.84
C PRO A 178 7.91 10.68 -11.53
N TYR A 179 8.63 9.89 -10.74
CA TYR A 179 8.09 8.64 -10.22
C TYR A 179 6.90 8.94 -9.29
N ALA A 180 5.79 8.27 -9.51
CA ALA A 180 4.62 8.43 -8.67
C ALA A 180 4.00 7.04 -8.42
N LEU A 181 3.63 6.78 -7.17
CA LEU A 181 2.94 5.59 -6.75
C LEU A 181 1.77 5.98 -5.84
N GLU A 182 0.60 5.46 -6.13
CA GLU A 182 -0.58 5.61 -5.30
C GLU A 182 -1.13 4.23 -4.96
N VAL A 183 -1.44 4.02 -3.69
CA VAL A 183 -2.08 2.82 -3.19
C VAL A 183 -3.33 3.23 -2.42
N SER A 184 -4.47 2.61 -2.71
CA SER A 184 -5.68 2.79 -1.91
C SER A 184 -6.32 1.45 -1.61
N LEU A 185 -6.81 1.31 -0.38
CA LEU A 185 -7.52 0.16 0.13
C LEU A 185 -8.81 0.68 0.76
N GLU A 186 -9.96 0.12 0.36
CA GLU A 186 -11.28 0.53 0.80
C GLU A 186 -11.97 -0.64 1.51
N HIS A 187 -12.40 -0.42 2.75
CA HIS A 187 -13.19 -1.35 3.56
C HIS A 187 -12.61 -2.76 3.65
N LEU A 188 -11.36 -2.86 4.14
CA LEU A 188 -10.85 -4.15 4.60
C LEU A 188 -11.55 -4.52 5.90
N LYS A 189 -12.42 -5.53 5.84
CA LYS A 189 -13.15 -6.05 7.01
C LYS A 189 -12.57 -7.39 7.42
N MET A 190 -12.29 -7.51 8.71
CA MET A 190 -11.82 -8.76 9.29
C MET A 190 -12.17 -8.85 10.79
N PRO A 191 -12.51 -10.04 11.30
CA PRO A 191 -12.67 -10.28 12.73
C PRO A 191 -11.37 -10.04 13.49
N VAL A 192 -11.43 -9.29 14.58
CA VAL A 192 -10.28 -9.02 15.46
C VAL A 192 -9.69 -10.31 16.04
N ALA A 193 -10.52 -11.34 16.23
CA ALA A 193 -10.08 -12.65 16.74
C ALA A 193 -9.03 -13.36 15.87
N LEU A 194 -8.87 -12.96 14.59
CA LEU A 194 -7.86 -13.52 13.68
C LEU A 194 -6.44 -13.03 13.98
N VAL A 195 -6.30 -11.91 14.68
CA VAL A 195 -5.01 -11.27 14.97
C VAL A 195 -4.85 -11.17 16.49
N PRO A 196 -4.02 -12.01 17.12
CA PRO A 196 -3.88 -12.05 18.58
C PRO A 196 -3.53 -10.68 19.20
N GLU A 197 -2.72 -9.88 18.54
CA GLU A 197 -2.29 -8.55 18.99
C GLU A 197 -3.45 -7.53 19.03
N LEU A 198 -4.52 -7.78 18.28
CA LEU A 198 -5.67 -6.90 18.19
C LEU A 198 -6.84 -7.31 19.09
N GLN A 199 -6.71 -8.39 19.86
CA GLN A 199 -7.81 -8.90 20.72
C GLN A 199 -8.31 -7.87 21.74
N LEU A 200 -7.46 -6.93 22.17
CA LEU A 200 -7.88 -5.82 23.04
C LEU A 200 -8.98 -4.96 22.40
N LEU A 201 -9.05 -4.88 21.08
CA LEU A 201 -10.11 -4.14 20.38
C LEU A 201 -11.48 -4.76 20.63
N SER A 202 -11.58 -6.09 20.75
CA SER A 202 -12.84 -6.75 21.15
C SER A 202 -13.31 -6.29 22.52
N VAL A 203 -12.39 -6.16 23.48
CA VAL A 203 -12.71 -5.66 24.84
C VAL A 203 -13.17 -4.21 24.79
N MET A 204 -12.67 -3.44 23.81
CA MET A 204 -13.07 -2.06 23.54
C MET A 204 -14.42 -1.95 22.78
N GLY A 205 -15.08 -3.08 22.46
CA GLY A 205 -16.33 -3.09 21.70
C GLY A 205 -16.14 -2.92 20.19
N VAL A 206 -14.97 -3.31 19.67
CA VAL A 206 -14.63 -3.37 18.25
C VAL A 206 -14.28 -4.81 17.89
N PRO A 207 -15.26 -5.71 17.69
CA PRO A 207 -15.00 -7.11 17.40
C PRO A 207 -14.56 -7.37 15.96
N GLU A 208 -14.76 -6.39 15.08
CA GLU A 208 -14.39 -6.42 13.67
C GLU A 208 -13.65 -5.13 13.31
N ILE A 209 -12.59 -5.25 12.55
CA ILE A 209 -11.92 -4.14 11.91
C ILE A 209 -12.63 -3.86 10.59
N ASP A 210 -12.96 -2.61 10.34
CA ASP A 210 -13.33 -2.06 9.03
C ASP A 210 -12.37 -0.90 8.77
N ALA A 211 -11.38 -1.14 7.91
CA ALA A 211 -10.28 -0.22 7.69
C ALA A 211 -10.19 0.21 6.23
N SER A 212 -9.87 1.49 6.02
CA SER A 212 -9.51 2.05 4.73
C SER A 212 -8.16 2.75 4.86
N ALA A 213 -7.31 2.64 3.84
CA ALA A 213 -6.00 3.25 3.81
C ALA A 213 -5.69 3.84 2.45
N SER A 214 -4.91 4.90 2.43
CA SER A 214 -4.34 5.44 1.21
C SER A 214 -2.89 5.86 1.44
N TYR A 215 -2.09 5.71 0.40
CA TYR A 215 -0.71 6.15 0.36
C TYR A 215 -0.40 6.70 -1.01
N ALA A 216 0.24 7.85 -1.08
CA ALA A 216 0.75 8.41 -2.31
C ALA A 216 2.16 8.95 -2.11
N ILE A 217 3.03 8.69 -3.08
CA ILE A 217 4.38 9.24 -3.13
C ILE A 217 4.68 9.76 -4.53
N SER A 218 5.36 10.89 -4.61
CA SER A 218 5.90 11.45 -5.85
C SER A 218 7.33 11.89 -5.64
N LEU A 219 8.23 11.41 -6.50
CA LEU A 219 9.67 11.71 -6.52
C LEU A 219 10.02 12.36 -7.85
N PRO A 220 10.04 13.68 -7.97
CA PRO A 220 10.38 14.38 -9.21
C PRO A 220 11.87 14.22 -9.58
N ASN A 221 12.15 14.04 -10.88
CA ASN A 221 13.49 13.75 -11.39
C ASN A 221 14.45 14.95 -11.43
N LYS A 222 13.95 16.18 -11.38
CA LYS A 222 14.80 17.38 -11.68
C LYS A 222 15.19 18.18 -10.46
N ASP A 223 14.34 18.27 -9.46
CA ASP A 223 14.53 19.22 -8.35
C ASP A 223 14.75 18.51 -7.01
N ASN A 224 15.02 17.22 -7.02
CA ASN A 224 15.18 16.36 -5.82
C ASN A 224 14.00 16.44 -4.81
N GLN A 225 12.90 17.09 -5.19
CA GLN A 225 11.75 17.26 -4.31
C GLN A 225 10.93 15.97 -4.25
N PHE A 226 10.43 15.65 -3.07
CA PHE A 226 9.47 14.58 -2.87
C PHE A 226 8.24 15.08 -2.12
N ASN A 227 7.16 14.38 -2.34
CA ASN A 227 5.91 14.55 -1.61
C ASN A 227 5.35 13.17 -1.29
N SER A 228 4.98 12.93 -0.03
CA SER A 228 4.32 11.70 0.38
C SER A 228 3.13 12.03 1.27
N THR A 229 2.04 11.28 1.08
CA THR A 229 0.85 11.35 1.94
C THR A 229 0.41 9.96 2.31
N ALA A 230 -0.08 9.79 3.52
CA ALA A 230 -0.68 8.55 3.98
C ALA A 230 -1.94 8.86 4.80
N SER A 231 -2.93 8.00 4.71
CA SER A 231 -4.11 8.06 5.57
C SER A 231 -4.53 6.65 5.95
N LEU A 232 -4.93 6.46 7.20
CA LEU A 232 -5.49 5.22 7.71
C LEU A 232 -6.73 5.55 8.53
N SER A 233 -7.87 5.06 8.09
CA SER A 233 -9.16 5.17 8.80
C SER A 233 -9.58 3.79 9.29
N VAL A 234 -9.95 3.70 10.56
CA VAL A 234 -10.53 2.49 11.15
C VAL A 234 -11.86 2.89 11.80
N ALA A 235 -12.93 2.32 11.29
CA ALA A 235 -14.28 2.64 11.75
C ALA A 235 -14.41 2.47 13.27
N LYS A 236 -15.05 3.42 13.93
CA LYS A 236 -15.22 3.52 15.39
C LYS A 236 -13.95 3.87 16.18
N LEU A 237 -12.79 3.92 15.55
CA LEU A 237 -11.55 4.32 16.21
C LEU A 237 -11.16 5.73 15.77
N GLY A 238 -11.01 5.97 14.48
CA GLY A 238 -10.65 7.28 13.94
C GLY A 238 -9.83 7.20 12.68
N THR A 239 -9.36 8.37 12.25
CA THR A 239 -8.54 8.53 11.05
C THR A 239 -7.22 9.19 11.41
N ALA A 240 -6.11 8.57 11.03
CA ALA A 240 -4.77 9.14 11.10
C ALA A 240 -4.31 9.56 9.70
N ASP A 241 -3.78 10.78 9.60
CA ASP A 241 -3.24 11.35 8.37
C ASP A 241 -1.77 11.70 8.56
N PHE A 242 -1.01 11.56 7.50
CA PHE A 242 0.37 11.98 7.45
C PHE A 242 0.68 12.61 6.10
N ALA A 243 1.38 13.72 6.09
CA ALA A 243 1.90 14.34 4.88
C ALA A 243 3.31 14.85 5.10
N VAL A 244 4.17 14.67 4.11
CA VAL A 244 5.54 15.15 4.15
C VAL A 244 5.97 15.67 2.78
N LYS A 245 6.69 16.82 2.77
CA LYS A 245 7.34 17.38 1.59
C LYS A 245 8.77 17.72 1.93
N GLY A 246 9.66 17.45 0.99
CA GLY A 246 11.07 17.72 1.22
C GLY A 246 11.91 17.55 -0.03
N GLU A 247 13.21 17.50 0.21
CA GLU A 247 14.22 17.30 -0.82
C GLU A 247 15.09 16.09 -0.46
N VAL A 248 15.34 15.23 -1.43
CA VAL A 248 16.28 14.13 -1.32
C VAL A 248 17.19 14.13 -2.54
N PRO A 249 18.51 14.22 -2.38
CA PRO A 249 19.46 14.13 -3.50
C PRO A 249 19.48 12.68 -4.02
N TYR A 250 18.45 12.34 -4.80
CA TYR A 250 18.10 11.01 -5.24
C TYR A 250 19.28 10.20 -5.78
N LYS A 251 20.09 10.80 -6.69
CA LYS A 251 21.24 10.10 -7.27
C LYS A 251 22.28 9.72 -6.22
N ALA A 252 22.65 10.69 -5.38
CA ALA A 252 23.64 10.47 -4.33
C ALA A 252 23.14 9.47 -3.28
N PHE A 253 21.85 9.48 -2.98
CA PHE A 253 21.23 8.51 -2.08
C PHE A 253 21.34 7.08 -2.64
N PHE A 254 21.02 6.89 -3.93
CA PHE A 254 21.17 5.57 -4.57
C PHE A 254 22.61 5.12 -4.70
N GLU A 255 23.55 6.02 -4.96
CA GLU A 255 24.98 5.69 -5.00
C GLU A 255 25.49 5.20 -3.64
N ILE A 256 25.00 5.79 -2.54
CA ILE A 256 25.39 5.39 -1.18
C ILE A 256 24.81 4.02 -0.82
N ILE A 257 23.50 3.80 -0.99
CA ILE A 257 22.88 2.53 -0.59
C ILE A 257 23.35 1.33 -1.43
N ASN A 258 23.90 1.58 -2.61
CA ASN A 258 24.44 0.52 -3.50
C ASN A 258 25.96 0.33 -3.39
N ASN A 259 26.62 1.06 -2.54
CA ASN A 259 28.05 0.91 -2.34
C ASN A 259 28.32 -0.04 -1.17
N ASN A 260 28.71 -1.27 -1.47
CA ASN A 260 29.01 -2.33 -0.49
C ASN A 260 30.10 -1.97 0.54
N SER A 261 30.83 -0.85 0.34
CA SER A 261 31.82 -0.35 1.29
C SER A 261 31.29 0.72 2.25
N VAL A 262 30.03 1.14 2.10
CA VAL A 262 29.38 2.14 2.95
C VAL A 262 28.85 1.46 4.20
N THR A 263 29.10 2.08 5.36
CA THR A 263 28.58 1.60 6.65
C THR A 263 27.21 2.19 6.97
N ASP A 264 26.47 1.58 7.91
CA ASP A 264 25.20 2.12 8.40
C ASP A 264 25.36 3.56 8.91
N SER A 265 26.48 3.87 9.56
CA SER A 265 26.81 5.24 10.02
C SER A 265 26.98 6.23 8.88
N ASP A 266 27.51 5.81 7.72
CA ASP A 266 27.62 6.68 6.55
C ASP A 266 26.24 6.98 5.96
N ILE A 267 25.35 5.99 5.96
CA ILE A 267 23.94 6.16 5.54
C ILE A 267 23.21 7.11 6.49
N GLU A 268 23.33 6.91 7.81
CA GLU A 268 22.75 7.80 8.82
C GLU A 268 23.22 9.24 8.64
N ASN A 269 24.54 9.46 8.57
CA ASN A 269 25.13 10.78 8.35
C ASN A 269 24.67 11.44 7.05
N PHE A 270 24.49 10.63 5.99
CA PHE A 270 23.96 11.15 4.73
C PHE A 270 22.52 11.59 4.87
N VAL A 271 21.67 10.76 5.50
CA VAL A 271 20.25 11.06 5.74
C VAL A 271 20.12 12.34 6.57
N GLU A 272 20.82 12.44 7.69
CA GLU A 272 20.77 13.59 8.59
C GLU A 272 21.09 14.92 7.91
N LYS A 273 22.10 14.94 7.03
CA LYS A 273 22.60 16.17 6.40
C LYS A 273 21.95 16.52 5.06
N ASN A 274 21.52 15.51 4.31
CA ASN A 274 21.13 15.71 2.91
C ASN A 274 19.63 15.54 2.66
N ILE A 275 18.92 14.81 3.51
CA ILE A 275 17.46 14.78 3.44
C ILE A 275 16.92 16.00 4.19
N LYS A 276 16.11 16.81 3.51
CA LYS A 276 15.57 18.05 4.04
C LYS A 276 14.06 18.05 3.95
N PHE A 277 13.41 18.64 4.96
CA PHE A 277 11.96 18.76 5.01
C PHE A 277 11.53 20.23 4.98
N SER A 278 10.50 20.51 4.20
CA SER A 278 9.82 21.82 4.17
C SER A 278 8.45 21.76 4.83
N HIS A 279 7.83 20.57 4.86
CA HIS A 279 6.51 20.37 5.45
C HIS A 279 6.40 18.96 6.00
N ILE A 280 5.94 18.86 7.26
CA ILE A 280 5.52 17.61 7.89
C ILE A 280 4.19 17.89 8.57
N GLU A 281 3.21 17.05 8.32
CA GLU A 281 1.90 17.12 8.95
C GLU A 281 1.52 15.75 9.46
N ALA A 282 1.11 15.65 10.72
CA ALA A 282 0.55 14.45 11.31
C ALA A 282 -0.77 14.81 11.99
N GLY A 283 -1.84 14.18 11.56
CA GLY A 283 -3.21 14.43 12.03
C GLY A 283 -3.83 13.17 12.60
N TYR A 284 -4.75 13.35 13.54
CA TYR A 284 -5.63 12.29 14.01
C TYR A 284 -7.03 12.87 14.32
N ALA A 285 -8.05 12.27 13.74
CA ALA A 285 -9.45 12.55 14.06
C ALA A 285 -10.03 11.37 14.84
N ASP A 286 -10.43 11.59 16.08
CA ASP A 286 -10.96 10.57 16.97
C ASP A 286 -12.44 10.29 16.67
N GLU A 287 -12.76 9.03 16.37
CA GLU A 287 -14.12 8.53 16.20
C GLU A 287 -14.53 7.59 17.33
N GLY A 288 -13.75 7.57 18.41
CA GLY A 288 -14.06 6.81 19.61
C GLY A 288 -12.91 6.00 20.19
N LEU A 289 -11.67 6.18 19.73
CA LEU A 289 -10.50 5.51 20.32
C LEU A 289 -10.27 5.97 21.75
N LEU A 290 -10.18 7.29 22.02
CA LEU A 290 -9.90 7.81 23.34
C LEU A 290 -10.93 7.38 24.38
N PRO A 291 -12.24 7.50 24.17
CA PRO A 291 -13.22 7.01 25.14
C PRO A 291 -13.16 5.49 25.33
N ARG A 292 -12.78 4.71 24.31
CA ARG A 292 -12.61 3.25 24.42
C ARG A 292 -11.37 2.87 25.22
N LEU A 293 -10.28 3.64 25.12
CA LEU A 293 -9.12 3.48 26.00
C LEU A 293 -9.51 3.73 27.48
N GLY A 294 -10.39 4.71 27.74
CA GLY A 294 -10.96 4.91 29.07
C GLY A 294 -11.72 3.67 29.58
N ILE A 295 -12.50 3.00 28.72
CA ILE A 295 -13.18 1.74 29.10
C ILE A 295 -12.19 0.63 29.43
N LEU A 296 -11.05 0.54 28.72
CA LEU A 296 -9.99 -0.40 29.10
C LEU A 296 -9.42 -0.09 30.49
N GLY A 297 -9.15 1.19 30.77
CA GLY A 297 -8.69 1.63 32.10
C GLY A 297 -9.65 1.22 33.22
N GLN A 298 -10.95 1.38 32.99
CA GLN A 298 -11.99 0.92 33.92
C GLN A 298 -11.96 -0.61 34.11
N LYS A 299 -11.94 -1.37 33.02
CA LYS A 299 -12.01 -2.84 33.08
C LYS A 299 -10.76 -3.51 33.66
N PHE A 300 -9.58 -3.02 33.33
CA PHE A 300 -8.32 -3.66 33.72
C PHE A 300 -7.67 -3.05 34.95
N MET A 301 -7.89 -1.76 35.21
CA MET A 301 -7.26 -1.05 36.31
C MET A 301 -8.26 -0.64 37.42
N GLY A 302 -9.55 -0.87 37.22
CA GLY A 302 -10.60 -0.51 38.19
C GLY A 302 -10.76 1.00 38.38
N LEU A 303 -10.36 1.81 37.38
CA LEU A 303 -10.44 3.27 37.44
C LEU A 303 -11.87 3.75 37.17
N THR A 304 -12.25 4.90 37.72
CA THR A 304 -13.48 5.59 37.28
C THR A 304 -13.23 6.32 35.95
N PRO A 305 -14.27 6.66 35.19
CA PRO A 305 -14.11 7.46 33.94
C PRO A 305 -13.30 8.74 34.17
N GLU A 306 -13.55 9.45 35.26
CA GLU A 306 -12.82 10.68 35.63
C GLU A 306 -11.33 10.39 35.87
N GLN A 307 -11.03 9.32 36.60
CA GLN A 307 -9.64 8.89 36.84
C GLN A 307 -8.91 8.52 35.56
N CYS A 308 -9.61 7.94 34.57
CA CYS A 308 -9.01 7.65 33.25
C CYS A 308 -8.62 8.95 32.52
N VAL A 309 -9.49 9.95 32.49
CA VAL A 309 -9.21 11.26 31.88
C VAL A 309 -8.08 11.97 32.62
N ASP A 310 -8.10 11.99 33.94
CA ASP A 310 -7.05 12.62 34.77
C ASP A 310 -5.68 11.94 34.55
N MET A 311 -5.66 10.61 34.46
CA MET A 311 -4.44 9.85 34.18
C MET A 311 -3.88 10.18 32.80
N ALA A 312 -4.71 10.29 31.76
CA ALA A 312 -4.29 10.69 30.42
C ALA A 312 -3.67 12.09 30.44
N LYS A 313 -4.32 13.04 31.11
CA LYS A 313 -3.79 14.40 31.28
C LYS A 313 -2.48 14.44 32.03
N LYS A 314 -2.36 13.66 33.12
CA LYS A 314 -1.13 13.54 33.90
C LYS A 314 0.01 13.00 33.03
N TYR A 315 -0.25 11.94 32.28
CA TYR A 315 0.76 11.34 31.38
C TYR A 315 1.26 12.34 30.32
N VAL A 316 0.34 13.10 29.68
CA VAL A 316 0.75 14.14 28.72
C VAL A 316 1.60 15.22 29.38
N LYS A 317 1.25 15.69 30.57
CA LYS A 317 2.06 16.68 31.31
C LYS A 317 3.46 16.14 31.65
N GLU A 318 3.54 14.92 32.15
CA GLU A 318 4.82 14.28 32.48
C GLU A 318 5.70 14.07 31.23
N SER A 319 5.08 13.73 30.10
CA SER A 319 5.80 13.51 28.83
C SER A 319 6.30 14.82 28.20
N LEU A 320 5.59 15.93 28.39
CA LEU A 320 5.98 17.24 27.85
C LEU A 320 7.02 17.97 28.70
N GLY A 321 7.18 17.59 29.98
CA GLY A 321 8.23 18.12 30.86
C GLY A 321 8.31 19.65 30.87
N ALA A 322 9.38 20.22 30.30
CA ALA A 322 9.64 21.67 30.29
C ALA A 322 8.61 22.48 29.46
N ALA A 323 7.84 21.83 28.58
CA ALA A 323 6.78 22.46 27.80
C ALA A 323 5.46 22.59 28.59
N GLU A 324 5.42 22.20 29.87
CA GLU A 324 4.25 22.37 30.73
C GLU A 324 3.87 23.85 30.86
N GLY A 325 2.59 24.14 30.58
CA GLY A 325 2.07 25.50 30.62
C GLY A 325 2.13 26.27 29.30
N THR A 326 2.62 25.66 28.24
CA THR A 326 2.56 26.25 26.89
C THR A 326 1.14 26.20 26.29
N GLU A 327 0.90 27.01 25.26
CA GLU A 327 -0.36 26.99 24.49
C GLU A 327 -0.66 25.59 23.93
N ASN A 328 0.36 24.88 23.45
CA ASN A 328 0.24 23.52 22.91
C ASN A 328 -0.19 22.52 23.99
N THR A 329 0.35 22.62 25.20
CA THR A 329 -0.10 21.81 26.33
C THR A 329 -1.58 22.05 26.65
N ALA A 330 -2.03 23.31 26.65
CA ALA A 330 -3.43 23.64 26.90
C ALA A 330 -4.35 23.03 25.83
N LYS A 331 -3.96 23.09 24.55
CA LYS A 331 -4.70 22.47 23.45
C LYS A 331 -4.77 20.93 23.58
N LEU A 332 -3.70 20.28 23.99
CA LEU A 332 -3.70 18.84 24.25
C LEU A 332 -4.63 18.45 25.40
N MET A 333 -4.68 19.24 26.47
CA MET A 333 -5.63 19.03 27.56
C MET A 333 -7.07 19.15 27.10
N GLU A 334 -7.36 20.17 26.28
CA GLU A 334 -8.68 20.37 25.71
C GLU A 334 -9.10 19.21 24.79
N TYR A 335 -8.17 18.69 23.99
CA TYR A 335 -8.41 17.51 23.15
C TYR A 335 -8.74 16.24 23.98
N ILE A 336 -8.03 16.03 25.12
CA ILE A 336 -8.33 14.90 26.00
C ILE A 336 -9.73 15.06 26.63
N ASP A 337 -10.13 16.28 27.00
CA ASP A 337 -11.46 16.53 27.55
C ASP A 337 -12.57 16.36 26.54
N LYS A 338 -12.35 16.80 25.32
CA LYS A 338 -13.31 16.78 24.21
C LYS A 338 -12.67 16.21 22.95
N PRO A 339 -12.55 14.88 22.84
CA PRO A 339 -11.93 14.25 21.68
C PRO A 339 -12.59 14.70 20.37
N GLY A 340 -11.76 15.05 19.42
CA GLY A 340 -12.16 15.54 18.10
C GLY A 340 -11.02 15.31 17.12
N ALA A 341 -10.43 16.36 16.57
CA ALA A 341 -9.27 16.24 15.70
C ALA A 341 -8.07 17.02 16.27
N ILE A 342 -6.90 16.44 16.13
CA ILE A 342 -5.61 17.04 16.49
C ILE A 342 -4.68 16.96 15.29
N ARG A 343 -3.87 17.99 15.07
CA ARG A 343 -2.94 18.06 13.95
C ARG A 343 -1.68 18.80 14.35
N LEU A 344 -0.55 18.14 14.19
CA LEU A 344 0.79 18.74 14.33
C LEU A 344 1.30 19.08 12.94
N ILE A 345 1.69 20.34 12.75
CA ILE A 345 2.18 20.86 11.49
C ILE A 345 3.55 21.46 11.72
N PHE A 346 4.53 21.02 10.96
CA PHE A 346 5.81 21.66 10.76
C PHE A 346 5.83 22.24 9.35
N ASN A 347 6.15 23.53 9.21
CA ASN A 347 6.18 24.19 7.90
C ASN A 347 7.25 25.27 7.87
N THR A 348 8.15 25.21 6.87
CA THR A 348 9.22 26.18 6.66
C THR A 348 9.26 26.68 5.23
N GLU A 349 9.69 27.96 5.03
CA GLU A 349 9.90 28.49 3.68
C GLU A 349 11.07 27.81 2.93
N LYS A 350 12.09 27.39 3.68
CA LYS A 350 13.28 26.72 3.14
C LYS A 350 13.42 25.35 3.80
N PRO A 351 13.60 24.29 3.01
CA PRO A 351 13.80 22.94 3.56
C PRO A 351 15.00 22.89 4.53
N ILE A 352 14.79 22.31 5.70
CA ILE A 352 15.85 22.10 6.71
C ILE A 352 16.26 20.63 6.79
N PRO A 353 17.56 20.33 7.03
CA PRO A 353 18.04 18.95 7.17
C PRO A 353 17.51 18.29 8.46
N VAL A 354 17.52 16.96 8.48
CA VAL A 354 17.07 16.17 9.64
C VAL A 354 17.79 16.60 10.92
N GLU A 355 19.12 16.78 10.88
CA GLU A 355 19.92 17.22 12.05
C GLU A 355 19.45 18.55 12.67
N ALA A 356 18.80 19.42 11.89
CA ALA A 356 18.31 20.68 12.39
C ALA A 356 17.08 20.55 13.30
N PHE A 357 16.36 19.41 13.25
CA PHE A 357 15.20 19.19 14.11
C PHE A 357 15.57 19.14 15.59
N ASP A 358 16.77 18.67 15.93
CA ASP A 358 17.26 18.60 17.31
C ASP A 358 17.45 19.99 17.95
N THR A 359 17.53 21.03 17.12
CA THR A 359 17.71 22.42 17.54
C THR A 359 16.40 23.21 17.62
N LEU A 360 15.28 22.65 17.13
CA LEU A 360 13.98 23.29 17.19
C LEU A 360 13.45 23.30 18.62
N SER A 361 12.94 24.45 19.06
CA SER A 361 12.23 24.53 20.32
C SER A 361 10.73 24.27 20.13
N ASP A 362 10.05 23.84 21.21
CA ASP A 362 8.60 23.62 21.21
C ASP A 362 7.79 24.89 20.90
N THR A 363 8.43 26.05 20.94
CA THR A 363 7.85 27.37 20.62
C THR A 363 8.29 27.91 19.27
N ASP A 364 8.98 27.09 18.46
CA ASP A 364 9.40 27.50 17.13
C ASP A 364 8.17 27.82 16.27
N PRO A 365 8.12 28.98 15.59
CA PRO A 365 6.97 29.38 14.79
C PRO A 365 6.68 28.46 13.59
N SER A 366 7.64 27.62 13.20
CA SER A 366 7.45 26.59 12.19
C SER A 366 6.62 25.40 12.67
N ILE A 367 6.47 25.25 14.00
CA ILE A 367 5.71 24.15 14.63
C ILE A 367 4.37 24.68 15.12
N LYS A 368 3.29 24.10 14.66
CA LYS A 368 1.93 24.48 15.05
C LYS A 368 1.12 23.25 15.44
N LEU A 369 0.45 23.34 16.58
CA LEU A 369 -0.54 22.36 17.00
C LEU A 369 -1.94 22.95 16.82
N ASP A 370 -2.73 22.33 15.95
CA ASP A 370 -4.14 22.65 15.74
C ASP A 370 -5.01 21.59 16.43
N VAL A 371 -6.00 22.06 17.18
CA VAL A 371 -6.97 21.19 17.85
C VAL A 371 -8.38 21.66 17.49
N ASN A 372 -9.20 20.74 17.03
CA ASN A 372 -10.62 20.94 16.80
C ASN A 372 -11.38 19.96 17.71
N THR A 373 -11.93 20.49 18.80
CA THR A 373 -12.61 19.68 19.81
C THR A 373 -13.96 19.17 19.33
N GLY A 374 -14.30 17.96 19.77
CA GLY A 374 -15.60 17.36 19.51
C GLY A 374 -16.74 18.02 20.28
N PRO A 375 -18.01 17.72 19.92
CA PRO A 375 -19.19 18.31 20.57
C PRO A 375 -19.47 17.69 21.95
N LYS A 376 -18.92 16.53 22.26
CA LYS A 376 -19.11 15.81 23.52
C LYS A 376 -17.79 15.66 24.28
N THR A 377 -17.89 15.65 25.61
CA THR A 377 -16.77 15.34 26.47
C THR A 377 -16.38 13.85 26.40
N ALA A 378 -15.17 13.53 26.77
CA ALA A 378 -14.70 12.14 26.89
C ALA A 378 -15.59 11.32 27.84
N LEU A 379 -16.04 11.92 28.94
CA LEU A 379 -16.96 11.29 29.91
C LEU A 379 -18.32 10.96 29.27
N GLU A 380 -18.92 11.90 28.53
CA GLU A 380 -20.19 11.66 27.82
C GLU A 380 -20.04 10.55 26.77
N LEU A 381 -18.91 10.52 26.03
CA LEU A 381 -18.63 9.49 25.04
C LEU A 381 -18.44 8.11 25.68
N MET A 382 -17.74 8.02 26.82
CA MET A 382 -17.60 6.77 27.58
C MET A 382 -18.98 6.26 28.07
N ALA A 383 -19.79 7.13 28.65
CA ALA A 383 -21.13 6.79 29.10
C ALA A 383 -22.07 6.32 27.96
N ASP A 384 -21.92 6.89 26.77
CA ASP A 384 -22.69 6.44 25.58
C ASP A 384 -22.22 5.07 25.05
N LEU A 385 -20.95 4.71 25.21
CA LEU A 385 -20.42 3.40 24.84
C LEU A 385 -20.86 2.29 25.81
N GLU A 386 -20.98 2.61 27.11
CA GLU A 386 -21.44 1.64 28.14
C GLU A 386 -22.92 1.27 28.01
N LYS A 387 -23.74 2.13 27.35
CA LYS A 387 -25.16 1.86 27.11
C LYS A 387 -25.44 0.93 25.92
N LYS A 388 -24.43 0.68 25.09
CA LYS A 388 -24.51 -0.18 23.89
C LYS A 388 -23.99 -1.57 24.15
#